data_26fbf93da82a91893f382629fa06a592
#
_entry.id   26fbf93da82a91893f382629fa06a592
#
_cell.length_a   1.000
_cell.length_b   1.000
_cell.length_c   1.000
_cell.angle_alpha   90.00
_cell.angle_beta   90.00
_cell.angle_gamma   90.00
#
_symmetry.space_group_name_H-M   'P 1'
#
loop_
_entity.id
_entity.type
_entity.pdbx_description
1 polymer ?
#
loop_
_entity_poly.entity_id
_entity_poly.type
_entity_poly.pdbx_seq_one_letter_code
_entity_poly.pdbx_strand_id
1 'polypeptide(L)'
;VFSLSSSLNLSLNYVTNSSIVSNNAIDPLLTTQQITSALNYTHRYLWGTLTLGGNLRQNLENNSLTSQLPAVTLSPKPVNIGQHVTWSPALSFATDWQSKQPLSPPVTIVRPDSTLDTLAGTWNSRTTTFSVQTPLRVGDFTWRNSLRVRDFEDNIPDLDSTWVPDPGNPGDSLLVTTTFIGQYSTGLDWDTGINLPLLFRGSWKLQPSVGLTNVASGQDYLIRNERTDGAWVAQATRFAFSLGVSPTFFGFYPGFAGFQRVRHSFAPIINYSMAPSAEVPADFASAVTASGSTVQLTSPRIERLTVGLNQNFEGKR
;
A
#
# COMPACT_ATOMS: atom_id res chain seq x y z
N VAL A 1 12.66 -14.03 -25.61
CA VAL A 1 13.32 -12.74 -25.95
C VAL A 1 12.98 -12.41 -27.38
N PHE A 2 12.25 -11.32 -27.63
CA PHE A 2 11.86 -10.89 -28.99
C PHE A 2 12.94 -10.02 -29.66
N SER A 3 13.70 -9.28 -28.84
CA SER A 3 14.78 -8.41 -29.28
C SER A 3 15.66 -8.05 -28.07
N LEU A 4 16.75 -7.34 -28.33
CA LEU A 4 17.58 -6.77 -27.24
C LEU A 4 16.83 -5.77 -26.36
N SER A 5 15.74 -5.18 -26.90
CA SER A 5 14.90 -4.20 -26.21
C SER A 5 13.60 -4.78 -25.65
N SER A 6 13.22 -6.01 -26.01
CA SER A 6 11.96 -6.62 -25.60
C SER A 6 12.15 -8.01 -25.04
N SER A 7 11.47 -8.31 -23.95
CA SER A 7 11.41 -9.65 -23.37
C SER A 7 9.97 -10.00 -22.99
N LEU A 8 9.59 -11.24 -23.24
CA LEU A 8 8.34 -11.82 -22.78
C LEU A 8 8.65 -13.10 -22.01
N ASN A 9 8.10 -13.19 -20.82
CA ASN A 9 8.05 -14.42 -20.04
C ASN A 9 6.58 -14.75 -19.75
N LEU A 10 6.15 -15.93 -20.17
CA LEU A 10 4.78 -16.40 -20.02
C LEU A 10 4.80 -17.84 -19.48
N SER A 11 4.16 -18.03 -18.35
CA SER A 11 3.88 -19.35 -17.76
C SER A 11 2.39 -19.45 -17.51
N LEU A 12 1.69 -20.35 -18.19
CA LEU A 12 0.25 -20.55 -18.05
C LEU A 12 -0.01 -21.93 -17.49
N ASN A 13 -0.60 -21.98 -16.31
CA ASN A 13 -1.06 -23.18 -15.63
C ASN A 13 -2.48 -22.92 -15.13
N TYR A 14 -3.42 -23.76 -15.52
CA TYR A 14 -4.81 -23.63 -15.09
C TYR A 14 -5.48 -25.00 -15.03
N VAL A 15 -6.28 -25.24 -14.01
CA VAL A 15 -7.04 -26.48 -13.85
C VAL A 15 -8.51 -26.14 -13.69
N THR A 16 -9.33 -26.69 -14.56
CA THR A 16 -10.80 -26.48 -14.55
C THR A 16 -11.53 -27.31 -13.52
N ASN A 17 -10.97 -28.46 -13.13
CA ASN A 17 -11.56 -29.37 -12.15
C ASN A 17 -10.50 -29.81 -11.13
N SER A 18 -10.56 -29.23 -9.95
CA SER A 18 -9.64 -29.53 -8.84
C SER A 18 -9.74 -30.97 -8.33
N SER A 19 -10.92 -31.63 -8.45
CA SER A 19 -11.13 -32.98 -8.00
C SER A 19 -10.31 -34.02 -8.79
N ILE A 20 -9.96 -33.75 -10.02
CA ILE A 20 -9.08 -34.60 -10.82
C ILE A 20 -7.68 -34.66 -10.23
N VAL A 21 -7.19 -33.53 -9.75
CA VAL A 21 -5.85 -33.44 -9.16
C VAL A 21 -5.82 -34.10 -7.78
N SER A 22 -6.84 -33.89 -6.95
CA SER A 22 -6.91 -34.45 -5.61
C SER A 22 -7.14 -35.99 -5.62
N ASN A 23 -7.97 -36.48 -6.53
CA ASN A 23 -8.29 -37.92 -6.60
C ASN A 23 -7.18 -38.76 -7.24
N ASN A 24 -6.29 -38.18 -8.01
CA ASN A 24 -5.16 -38.87 -8.63
C ASN A 24 -3.88 -38.84 -7.82
N ALA A 25 -3.83 -38.12 -6.70
CA ALA A 25 -2.68 -38.09 -5.83
C ALA A 25 -2.67 -39.32 -4.91
N ILE A 26 -1.65 -40.15 -5.03
CA ILE A 26 -1.43 -41.35 -4.18
C ILE A 26 -1.08 -40.89 -2.74
N ASP A 27 -0.48 -39.73 -2.59
CA ASP A 27 -0.15 -39.10 -1.30
C ASP A 27 -0.80 -37.74 -1.22
N PRO A 28 -1.76 -37.50 -0.29
CA PRO A 28 -2.40 -36.20 -0.09
C PRO A 28 -1.43 -35.06 0.24
N LEU A 29 -0.28 -35.36 0.83
CA LEU A 29 0.76 -34.40 1.15
C LEU A 29 1.53 -33.88 -0.09
N LEU A 30 1.49 -34.62 -1.18
CA LEU A 30 2.11 -34.27 -2.46
C LEU A 30 1.14 -33.55 -3.40
N THR A 31 -0.12 -33.35 -3.00
CA THR A 31 -1.11 -32.67 -3.83
C THR A 31 -0.76 -31.20 -3.93
N THR A 32 -0.55 -30.71 -5.15
CA THR A 32 -0.34 -29.30 -5.41
C THR A 32 -1.61 -28.53 -5.05
N GLN A 33 -1.61 -27.81 -3.94
CA GLN A 33 -2.76 -27.02 -3.47
C GLN A 33 -2.94 -25.72 -4.25
N GLN A 34 -1.87 -25.22 -4.87
CA GLN A 34 -1.90 -23.97 -5.61
C GLN A 34 -1.23 -24.08 -6.97
N ILE A 35 -1.86 -23.46 -7.95
CA ILE A 35 -1.33 -23.30 -9.31
C ILE A 35 -1.13 -21.83 -9.58
N THR A 36 0.01 -21.48 -10.15
CA THR A 36 0.35 -20.10 -10.47
C THR A 36 0.64 -19.96 -11.95
N SER A 37 0.03 -18.95 -12.57
CA SER A 37 0.37 -18.45 -13.91
C SER A 37 0.98 -17.07 -13.78
N ALA A 38 1.88 -16.74 -14.67
CA ALA A 38 2.54 -15.43 -14.70
C ALA A 38 2.74 -14.96 -16.14
N LEU A 39 2.55 -13.66 -16.31
CA LEU A 39 2.85 -12.93 -17.54
C LEU A 39 3.79 -11.78 -17.17
N ASN A 40 4.88 -11.62 -17.91
CA ASN A 40 5.75 -10.47 -17.80
C ASN A 40 6.28 -10.10 -19.20
N TYR A 41 5.88 -8.96 -19.70
CA TYR A 41 6.39 -8.35 -20.89
C TYR A 41 7.07 -7.04 -20.55
N THR A 42 8.32 -6.88 -20.95
CA THR A 42 9.08 -5.66 -20.77
C THR A 42 9.58 -5.16 -22.12
N HIS A 43 9.36 -3.89 -22.39
CA HIS A 43 9.91 -3.20 -23.55
C HIS A 43 10.69 -1.96 -23.11
N ARG A 44 11.93 -1.86 -23.60
CA ARG A 44 12.82 -0.72 -23.34
C ARG A 44 12.83 0.21 -24.56
N TYR A 45 12.18 1.34 -24.40
CA TYR A 45 12.24 2.45 -25.35
C TYR A 45 13.49 3.30 -25.13
N LEU A 46 13.85 4.11 -26.09
CA LEU A 46 14.93 5.09 -25.93
C LEU A 46 14.65 6.08 -24.78
N TRP A 47 13.40 6.38 -24.54
CA TRP A 47 12.94 7.35 -23.55
C TRP A 47 12.45 6.73 -22.23
N GLY A 48 12.33 5.42 -22.11
CA GLY A 48 11.82 4.80 -20.90
C GLY A 48 11.60 3.29 -21.01
N THR A 49 11.04 2.70 -19.97
CA THR A 49 10.71 1.28 -19.92
C THR A 49 9.21 1.11 -19.64
N LEU A 50 8.56 0.27 -20.42
CA LEU A 50 7.20 -0.22 -20.20
C LEU A 50 7.26 -1.66 -19.76
N THR A 51 6.59 -1.97 -18.63
CA THR A 51 6.37 -3.34 -18.17
C THR A 51 4.88 -3.61 -18.12
N LEU A 52 4.45 -4.69 -18.73
CA LEU A 52 3.09 -5.21 -18.68
C LEU A 52 3.16 -6.61 -18.08
N GLY A 53 2.32 -6.89 -17.11
CA GLY A 53 2.39 -8.21 -16.49
C GLY A 53 1.28 -8.44 -15.50
N GLY A 54 1.50 -9.50 -14.74
CA GLY A 54 0.68 -9.90 -13.62
C GLY A 54 0.78 -11.40 -13.36
N ASN A 55 0.03 -11.83 -12.39
CA ASN A 55 -0.04 -13.22 -11.99
C ASN A 55 -1.48 -13.65 -11.74
N LEU A 56 -1.69 -14.96 -11.84
CA LEU A 56 -2.94 -15.64 -11.51
C LEU A 56 -2.58 -16.79 -10.59
N ARG A 57 -3.22 -16.87 -9.44
CA ARG A 57 -3.08 -17.96 -8.47
C ARG A 57 -4.42 -18.61 -8.24
N GLN A 58 -4.49 -19.90 -8.48
CA GLN A 58 -5.65 -20.73 -8.23
C GLN A 58 -5.37 -21.65 -7.03
N ASN A 59 -6.25 -21.59 -6.02
CA ASN A 59 -6.26 -22.57 -4.93
C ASN A 59 -7.19 -23.73 -5.32
N LEU A 60 -6.67 -24.95 -5.33
CA LEU A 60 -7.38 -26.12 -5.77
C LEU A 60 -8.26 -26.74 -4.66
N GLU A 61 -8.02 -26.40 -3.40
CA GLU A 61 -8.78 -26.90 -2.26
C GLU A 61 -10.19 -26.28 -2.23
N ASN A 62 -10.27 -24.97 -2.35
CA ASN A 62 -11.53 -24.22 -2.26
C ASN A 62 -11.95 -23.57 -3.59
N ASN A 63 -11.20 -23.84 -4.66
CA ASN A 63 -11.41 -23.31 -6.01
C ASN A 63 -11.42 -21.77 -6.08
N SER A 64 -10.75 -21.11 -5.13
CA SER A 64 -10.59 -19.67 -5.13
C SER A 64 -9.50 -19.20 -6.09
N LEU A 65 -9.67 -17.99 -6.59
CA LEU A 65 -8.78 -17.37 -7.55
C LEU A 65 -8.31 -16.02 -7.02
N THR A 66 -7.00 -15.77 -7.11
CA THR A 66 -6.41 -14.46 -6.89
C THR A 66 -5.63 -14.07 -8.14
N SER A 67 -5.91 -12.89 -8.66
CA SER A 67 -5.27 -12.38 -9.88
C SER A 67 -4.82 -10.95 -9.68
N GLN A 68 -3.61 -10.65 -10.12
CA GLN A 68 -3.12 -9.30 -10.31
C GLN A 68 -2.90 -9.06 -11.81
N LEU A 69 -3.98 -8.79 -12.52
CA LEU A 69 -4.02 -8.55 -13.96
C LEU A 69 -5.08 -7.48 -14.29
N PRO A 70 -4.72 -6.47 -15.10
CA PRO A 70 -3.38 -6.15 -15.58
C PRO A 70 -2.52 -5.43 -14.54
N ALA A 71 -1.21 -5.61 -14.61
CA ALA A 71 -0.22 -4.78 -13.94
C ALA A 71 0.62 -4.06 -15.01
N VAL A 72 0.63 -2.74 -14.97
CA VAL A 72 1.31 -1.88 -15.97
C VAL A 72 2.21 -0.92 -15.22
N THR A 73 3.48 -0.85 -15.63
CA THR A 73 4.41 0.15 -15.11
C THR A 73 5.10 0.85 -16.29
N LEU A 74 5.06 2.16 -16.26
CA LEU A 74 5.76 3.02 -17.21
C LEU A 74 6.76 3.87 -16.44
N SER A 75 8.04 3.69 -16.78
CA SER A 75 9.17 4.40 -16.15
C SER A 75 9.94 5.15 -17.22
N PRO A 76 9.57 6.40 -17.56
CA PRO A 76 10.37 7.24 -18.44
C PRO A 76 11.74 7.49 -17.85
N LYS A 77 12.74 7.71 -18.69
CA LYS A 77 14.05 8.17 -18.25
C LYS A 77 13.92 9.57 -17.64
N PRO A 78 14.74 9.90 -16.65
CA PRO A 78 14.77 11.26 -16.11
C PRO A 78 15.02 12.29 -17.22
N VAL A 79 14.22 13.36 -17.19
CA VAL A 79 14.31 14.47 -18.14
C VAL A 79 15.01 15.63 -17.47
N ASN A 80 16.11 16.08 -18.06
CA ASN A 80 16.81 17.28 -17.59
C ASN A 80 16.22 18.51 -18.29
N ILE A 81 15.69 19.42 -17.51
CA ILE A 81 15.12 20.70 -17.95
C ILE A 81 16.14 21.78 -17.62
N GLY A 82 16.95 22.14 -18.62
CA GLY A 82 18.09 23.02 -18.39
C GLY A 82 19.21 22.34 -17.58
N GLN A 83 19.99 23.13 -16.85
CA GLN A 83 21.17 22.65 -16.11
C GLN A 83 20.91 22.21 -14.67
N HIS A 84 19.76 22.63 -14.10
CA HIS A 84 19.54 22.49 -12.66
C HIS A 84 18.27 21.71 -12.28
N VAL A 85 17.42 21.37 -13.25
CA VAL A 85 16.15 20.71 -12.99
C VAL A 85 16.15 19.32 -13.61
N THR A 86 15.87 18.30 -12.81
CA THR A 86 15.68 16.92 -13.26
C THR A 86 14.30 16.44 -12.84
N TRP A 87 13.50 15.99 -13.80
CA TRP A 87 12.18 15.43 -13.58
C TRP A 87 12.21 13.91 -13.85
N SER A 88 11.73 13.12 -12.92
CA SER A 88 11.78 11.65 -12.98
C SER A 88 10.40 11.04 -12.78
N PRO A 89 9.50 11.12 -13.80
CA PRO A 89 8.16 10.59 -13.67
C PRO A 89 8.14 9.06 -13.67
N ALA A 90 7.14 8.49 -12.98
CA ALA A 90 6.79 7.08 -13.05
C ALA A 90 5.27 6.93 -12.90
N LEU A 91 4.69 5.98 -13.65
CA LEU A 91 3.28 5.65 -13.60
C LEU A 91 3.14 4.15 -13.33
N SER A 92 2.18 3.79 -12.52
CA SER A 92 1.80 2.40 -12.31
C SER A 92 0.29 2.25 -12.25
N PHE A 93 -0.19 1.14 -12.79
CA PHE A 93 -1.58 0.72 -12.74
C PHE A 93 -1.59 -0.77 -12.43
N ALA A 94 -2.43 -1.18 -11.50
CA ALA A 94 -2.64 -2.58 -11.19
C ALA A 94 -4.09 -2.83 -10.78
N THR A 95 -4.61 -3.99 -11.16
CA THR A 95 -5.90 -4.49 -10.68
C THR A 95 -5.71 -5.83 -10.01
N ASP A 96 -6.09 -5.91 -8.76
CA ASP A 96 -6.09 -7.13 -7.95
C ASP A 96 -7.53 -7.64 -7.85
N TRP A 97 -7.73 -8.90 -8.23
CA TRP A 97 -9.00 -9.60 -8.16
C TRP A 97 -8.89 -10.76 -7.20
N GLN A 98 -9.89 -10.90 -6.35
CA GLN A 98 -10.11 -12.10 -5.55
C GLN A 98 -11.48 -12.65 -5.90
N SER A 99 -11.56 -13.91 -6.24
CA SER A 99 -12.82 -14.56 -6.63
C SER A 99 -13.01 -15.85 -5.89
N LYS A 100 -14.25 -16.11 -5.50
CA LYS A 100 -14.66 -17.32 -4.76
C LYS A 100 -13.83 -17.55 -3.49
N GLN A 101 -13.47 -16.46 -2.79
CA GLN A 101 -12.79 -16.60 -1.50
C GLN A 101 -13.78 -17.15 -0.47
N PRO A 102 -13.41 -18.13 0.36
CA PRO A 102 -14.33 -18.66 1.36
C PRO A 102 -14.63 -17.62 2.44
N LEU A 103 -15.91 -17.49 2.79
CA LEU A 103 -16.35 -16.73 3.96
C LEU A 103 -16.02 -17.55 5.22
N SER A 104 -15.02 -17.13 5.98
CA SER A 104 -14.62 -17.78 7.22
C SER A 104 -14.22 -16.73 8.28
N PRO A 105 -14.97 -16.62 9.41
CA PRO A 105 -16.19 -17.34 9.75
C PRO A 105 -17.39 -16.92 8.87
N PRO A 106 -18.44 -17.76 8.79
CA PRO A 106 -19.68 -17.39 8.12
C PRO A 106 -20.27 -16.11 8.73
N VAL A 107 -20.76 -15.21 7.90
CA VAL A 107 -21.38 -13.97 8.35
C VAL A 107 -22.84 -14.26 8.75
N THR A 108 -23.22 -13.96 9.99
CA THR A 108 -24.58 -14.08 10.48
C THR A 108 -25.28 -12.74 10.30
N ILE A 109 -26.39 -12.72 9.57
CA ILE A 109 -27.23 -11.54 9.33
C ILE A 109 -28.50 -11.67 10.17
N VAL A 110 -28.86 -10.61 10.87
CA VAL A 110 -30.18 -10.49 11.53
C VAL A 110 -31.15 -9.88 10.53
N ARG A 111 -32.18 -10.62 10.14
CA ARG A 111 -33.25 -10.09 9.29
C ARG A 111 -34.16 -9.14 10.07
N PRO A 112 -34.93 -8.28 9.37
CA PRO A 112 -35.87 -7.36 10.02
C PRO A 112 -36.95 -8.04 10.89
N ASP A 113 -37.23 -9.33 10.65
CA ASP A 113 -38.10 -10.19 11.43
C ASP A 113 -37.42 -10.84 12.65
N SER A 114 -36.21 -10.39 12.99
CA SER A 114 -35.37 -10.93 14.05
C SER A 114 -34.89 -12.37 13.85
N THR A 115 -35.07 -12.94 12.67
CA THR A 115 -34.48 -14.24 12.34
C THR A 115 -33.02 -14.12 11.99
N LEU A 116 -32.23 -15.11 12.40
CA LEU A 116 -30.82 -15.21 12.05
C LEU A 116 -30.67 -15.95 10.72
N ASP A 117 -30.02 -15.32 9.77
CA ASP A 117 -29.61 -15.94 8.52
C ASP A 117 -28.08 -16.06 8.50
N THR A 118 -27.55 -17.18 8.06
CA THR A 118 -26.11 -17.39 7.97
C THR A 118 -25.70 -17.42 6.51
N LEU A 119 -24.98 -16.40 6.10
CA LEU A 119 -24.33 -16.38 4.80
C LEU A 119 -23.14 -17.31 4.83
N ALA A 120 -23.36 -18.52 4.35
CA ALA A 120 -22.30 -19.45 4.00
C ALA A 120 -22.04 -19.30 2.51
N GLY A 121 -20.81 -19.07 2.11
CA GLY A 121 -20.52 -18.93 0.69
C GLY A 121 -19.13 -18.40 0.39
N THR A 122 -19.03 -17.83 -0.77
CA THR A 122 -17.81 -17.22 -1.26
C THR A 122 -18.04 -15.74 -1.56
N TRP A 123 -16.98 -14.95 -1.43
CA TRP A 123 -16.99 -13.53 -1.77
C TRP A 123 -15.97 -13.21 -2.86
N ASN A 124 -16.16 -12.08 -3.49
CA ASN A 124 -15.27 -11.55 -4.49
C ASN A 124 -14.89 -10.13 -4.11
N SER A 125 -13.67 -9.72 -4.46
CA SER A 125 -13.25 -8.32 -4.37
C SER A 125 -12.42 -7.90 -5.58
N ARG A 126 -12.41 -6.61 -5.82
CA ARG A 126 -11.56 -5.97 -6.81
C ARG A 126 -10.92 -4.74 -6.18
N THR A 127 -9.61 -4.62 -6.33
CA THR A 127 -8.87 -3.39 -5.99
C THR A 127 -8.14 -2.92 -7.23
N THR A 128 -8.46 -1.73 -7.70
CA THR A 128 -7.74 -1.06 -8.79
C THR A 128 -6.92 0.08 -8.21
N THR A 129 -5.63 0.09 -8.48
CA THR A 129 -4.71 1.13 -8.03
C THR A 129 -4.03 1.79 -9.22
N PHE A 130 -4.11 3.11 -9.27
CA PHE A 130 -3.35 3.94 -10.20
C PHE A 130 -2.45 4.87 -9.39
N SER A 131 -1.16 4.91 -9.74
CA SER A 131 -0.20 5.78 -9.06
C SER A 131 0.65 6.56 -10.08
N VAL A 132 0.83 7.82 -9.79
CA VAL A 132 1.71 8.72 -10.54
C VAL A 132 2.72 9.32 -9.56
N GLN A 133 4.00 9.14 -9.87
CA GLN A 133 5.09 9.75 -9.12
C GLN A 133 5.79 10.75 -10.03
N THR A 134 5.96 11.97 -9.55
CA THR A 134 6.58 13.05 -10.32
C THR A 134 7.62 13.80 -9.50
N PRO A 135 8.65 13.10 -8.96
CA PRO A 135 9.69 13.79 -8.20
C PRO A 135 10.46 14.77 -9.10
N LEU A 136 10.68 15.95 -8.57
CA LEU A 136 11.39 17.02 -9.24
C LEU A 136 12.61 17.42 -8.40
N ARG A 137 13.79 17.34 -9.00
CA ARG A 137 15.01 17.82 -8.38
C ARG A 137 15.38 19.18 -8.98
N VAL A 138 15.58 20.16 -8.11
CA VAL A 138 16.01 21.52 -8.47
C VAL A 138 17.29 21.83 -7.69
N GLY A 139 18.44 21.72 -8.37
CA GLY A 139 19.73 21.80 -7.70
C GLY A 139 19.89 20.71 -6.63
N ASP A 140 20.06 21.11 -5.39
CA ASP A 140 20.20 20.20 -4.24
C ASP A 140 18.85 19.92 -3.53
N PHE A 141 17.76 20.56 -3.94
CA PHE A 141 16.42 20.30 -3.43
C PHE A 141 15.76 19.16 -4.19
N THR A 142 15.02 18.31 -3.48
CA THR A 142 14.19 17.28 -4.12
C THR A 142 12.75 17.42 -3.64
N TRP A 143 11.86 17.80 -4.54
CA TRP A 143 10.43 17.79 -4.29
C TRP A 143 9.90 16.40 -4.62
N ARG A 144 9.47 15.68 -3.60
CA ARG A 144 8.73 14.42 -3.75
C ARG A 144 7.27 14.76 -4.00
N ASN A 145 6.68 14.11 -4.97
CA ASN A 145 5.29 14.31 -5.30
C ASN A 145 4.73 13.02 -5.87
N SER A 146 3.71 12.46 -5.24
CA SER A 146 3.02 11.27 -5.71
C SER A 146 1.53 11.38 -5.49
N LEU A 147 0.77 10.93 -6.47
CA LEU A 147 -0.67 10.80 -6.44
C LEU A 147 -1.04 9.32 -6.57
N ARG A 148 -1.94 8.84 -5.72
CA ARG A 148 -2.47 7.48 -5.79
C ARG A 148 -3.99 7.56 -5.78
N VAL A 149 -4.61 6.86 -6.73
CA VAL A 149 -6.04 6.60 -6.73
C VAL A 149 -6.23 5.11 -6.51
N ARG A 150 -7.06 4.76 -5.55
CA ARG A 150 -7.43 3.38 -5.25
C ARG A 150 -8.93 3.25 -5.31
N ASP A 151 -9.40 2.28 -6.06
CA ASP A 151 -10.81 1.91 -6.16
C ASP A 151 -10.95 0.47 -5.68
N PHE A 152 -11.78 0.27 -4.69
CA PHE A 152 -12.04 -1.00 -4.04
C PHE A 152 -13.53 -1.31 -4.11
N GLU A 153 -13.86 -2.54 -4.42
CA GLU A 153 -15.20 -3.08 -4.30
C GLU A 153 -15.16 -4.54 -3.82
N ASP A 154 -16.12 -4.93 -3.04
CA ASP A 154 -16.39 -6.32 -2.70
C ASP A 154 -17.90 -6.59 -2.62
N ASN A 155 -18.28 -7.85 -2.45
CA ASN A 155 -19.65 -8.27 -2.27
C ASN A 155 -19.89 -8.88 -0.89
N ILE A 156 -19.08 -8.52 0.10
CA ILE A 156 -19.28 -8.92 1.49
C ILE A 156 -20.38 -8.02 2.06
N PRO A 157 -21.49 -8.59 2.57
CA PRO A 157 -22.50 -7.78 3.26
C PRO A 157 -21.94 -7.15 4.53
N ASP A 158 -22.09 -5.83 4.67
CA ASP A 158 -21.78 -5.08 5.89
C ASP A 158 -23.07 -4.67 6.60
N LEU A 159 -23.08 -4.85 7.92
CA LEU A 159 -24.22 -4.47 8.78
C LEU A 159 -23.82 -3.26 9.62
N ASP A 160 -24.46 -2.16 9.36
CA ASP A 160 -24.28 -0.94 10.12
C ASP A 160 -25.51 -0.70 11.01
N SER A 161 -25.32 -0.63 12.33
CA SER A 161 -26.41 -0.49 13.30
C SER A 161 -26.26 0.80 14.10
N THR A 162 -27.28 1.64 14.03
CA THR A 162 -27.31 2.96 14.69
C THR A 162 -28.55 3.09 15.57
N TRP A 163 -28.38 3.61 16.80
CA TRP A 163 -29.47 3.99 17.66
C TRP A 163 -30.05 5.33 17.20
N VAL A 164 -31.33 5.32 16.82
CA VAL A 164 -32.05 6.54 16.44
C VAL A 164 -33.18 6.79 17.45
N PRO A 165 -33.53 8.05 17.71
CA PRO A 165 -34.71 8.36 18.56
C PRO A 165 -35.97 7.68 18.01
N ASP A 166 -36.75 7.04 18.87
CA ASP A 166 -38.03 6.44 18.46
C ASP A 166 -39.07 7.54 18.16
N PRO A 167 -39.55 7.67 16.91
CA PRO A 167 -40.56 8.65 16.58
C PRO A 167 -41.92 8.40 17.28
N GLY A 168 -42.17 7.15 17.70
CA GLY A 168 -43.41 6.74 18.36
C GLY A 168 -43.38 6.86 19.87
N ASN A 169 -42.20 6.99 20.49
CA ASN A 169 -42.04 7.01 21.94
C ASN A 169 -40.92 7.99 22.35
N PRO A 170 -41.25 9.29 22.54
CA PRO A 170 -40.26 10.31 22.90
C PRO A 170 -39.50 9.94 24.19
N GLY A 171 -38.20 9.72 24.11
CA GLY A 171 -37.32 9.32 25.20
C GLY A 171 -36.79 7.89 25.08
N ASP A 172 -37.24 7.14 24.09
CA ASP A 172 -36.72 5.82 23.75
C ASP A 172 -35.90 5.87 22.45
N SER A 173 -35.14 4.82 22.18
CA SER A 173 -34.27 4.72 20.99
C SER A 173 -34.48 3.37 20.31
N LEU A 174 -34.58 3.40 18.99
CA LEU A 174 -34.66 2.22 18.14
C LEU A 174 -33.32 1.91 17.53
N LEU A 175 -32.93 0.63 17.56
CA LEU A 175 -31.77 0.17 16.82
C LEU A 175 -32.14 -0.05 15.35
N VAL A 176 -31.67 0.82 14.47
CA VAL A 176 -31.83 0.67 13.02
C VAL A 176 -30.59 0.02 12.44
N THR A 177 -30.76 -1.12 11.81
CA THR A 177 -29.71 -1.83 11.11
C THR A 177 -29.88 -1.65 9.62
N THR A 178 -28.86 -1.06 8.99
CA THR A 178 -28.75 -0.92 7.53
C THR A 178 -27.82 -1.99 7.01
N THR A 179 -28.28 -2.74 6.00
CA THR A 179 -27.47 -3.75 5.34
C THR A 179 -26.95 -3.19 4.02
N PHE A 180 -25.65 -3.06 3.90
CA PHE A 180 -24.99 -2.73 2.64
C PHE A 180 -24.66 -4.04 1.93
N ILE A 181 -25.22 -4.26 0.75
CA ILE A 181 -24.94 -5.43 -0.09
C ILE A 181 -23.79 -5.07 -1.04
N GLY A 182 -22.59 -5.40 -0.61
CA GLY A 182 -21.38 -5.00 -1.29
C GLY A 182 -20.87 -3.64 -0.82
N GLN A 183 -19.57 -3.55 -0.67
CA GLN A 183 -18.88 -2.34 -0.27
C GLN A 183 -18.07 -1.80 -1.44
N TYR A 184 -18.04 -0.49 -1.56
CA TYR A 184 -17.10 0.17 -2.46
C TYR A 184 -16.41 1.32 -1.75
N SER A 185 -15.19 1.56 -2.11
CA SER A 185 -14.43 2.71 -1.61
C SER A 185 -13.48 3.20 -2.67
N THR A 186 -13.62 4.45 -3.06
CA THR A 186 -12.62 5.10 -3.91
C THR A 186 -11.85 6.11 -3.07
N GLY A 187 -10.55 5.96 -3.02
CA GLY A 187 -9.64 6.86 -2.31
C GLY A 187 -8.68 7.56 -3.27
N LEU A 188 -8.36 8.80 -2.97
CA LEU A 188 -7.30 9.56 -3.61
C LEU A 188 -6.35 10.05 -2.53
N ASP A 189 -5.09 9.68 -2.66
CA ASP A 189 -4.05 10.08 -1.73
C ASP A 189 -2.96 10.89 -2.44
N TRP A 190 -2.51 11.95 -1.78
CA TRP A 190 -1.47 12.82 -2.30
C TRP A 190 -0.37 12.98 -1.26
N ASP A 191 0.79 12.40 -1.57
CA ASP A 191 2.01 12.55 -0.76
C ASP A 191 2.92 13.58 -1.42
N THR A 192 3.25 14.63 -0.68
CA THR A 192 4.15 15.67 -1.15
C THR A 192 5.09 16.11 -0.04
N GLY A 193 6.32 16.42 -0.42
CA GLY A 193 7.32 16.88 0.53
C GLY A 193 8.61 17.33 -0.15
N ILE A 194 9.37 18.15 0.53
CA ILE A 194 10.63 18.70 0.05
C ILE A 194 11.77 18.19 0.93
N ASN A 195 12.73 17.52 0.31
CA ASN A 195 14.01 17.24 0.94
C ASN A 195 14.91 18.47 0.70
N LEU A 196 15.35 19.07 1.79
CA LEU A 196 16.26 20.21 1.75
C LEU A 196 17.67 19.73 1.38
N PRO A 197 18.57 20.63 0.99
CA PRO A 197 19.94 20.27 0.70
C PRO A 197 20.62 19.59 1.88
N LEU A 198 21.55 18.69 1.58
CA LEU A 198 22.41 18.11 2.60
C LEU A 198 23.22 19.19 3.28
N LEU A 199 23.01 19.36 4.58
CA LEU A 199 23.85 20.16 5.44
C LEU A 199 25.05 19.30 5.85
N PHE A 200 26.22 19.86 5.89
CA PHE A 200 27.49 19.19 6.14
C PHE A 200 27.82 18.11 5.09
N ARG A 201 28.76 18.42 4.25
CA ARG A 201 29.30 17.51 3.23
C ARG A 201 30.58 16.91 3.79
N GLY A 202 30.72 15.60 3.66
CA GLY A 202 31.88 14.84 4.16
C GLY A 202 31.46 13.65 4.98
N SER A 203 32.11 13.43 6.12
CA SER A 203 31.80 12.31 7.01
C SER A 203 30.46 12.43 7.75
N TRP A 204 29.95 13.66 7.86
CA TRP A 204 28.62 13.95 8.44
C TRP A 204 27.66 14.33 7.33
N LYS A 205 26.48 13.70 7.35
CA LYS A 205 25.38 14.02 6.44
C LYS A 205 24.15 14.32 7.29
N LEU A 206 23.60 15.52 7.14
CA LEU A 206 22.37 15.94 7.78
C LEU A 206 21.36 16.28 6.69
N GLN A 207 20.25 15.53 6.64
CA GLN A 207 19.22 15.68 5.62
C GLN A 207 17.90 16.09 6.29
N PRO A 208 17.57 17.38 6.32
CA PRO A 208 16.24 17.80 6.74
C PRO A 208 15.23 17.63 5.62
N SER A 209 13.96 17.41 5.99
CA SER A 209 12.85 17.40 5.05
C SER A 209 11.56 17.87 5.70
N VAL A 210 10.67 18.41 4.88
CA VAL A 210 9.33 18.85 5.25
C VAL A 210 8.36 18.23 4.26
N GLY A 211 7.25 17.71 4.76
CA GLY A 211 6.19 17.13 3.94
C GLY A 211 4.82 17.44 4.50
N LEU A 212 3.80 17.04 3.76
CA LEU A 212 2.43 16.98 4.24
C LEU A 212 2.10 15.52 4.55
N THR A 213 1.32 15.29 5.59
CA THR A 213 0.77 13.98 5.93
C THR A 213 -0.70 14.14 6.29
N ASN A 214 -1.47 13.12 6.01
CA ASN A 214 -2.88 13.08 6.34
C ASN A 214 -3.09 13.10 7.86
N VAL A 215 -4.12 13.79 8.30
CA VAL A 215 -4.46 13.90 9.72
C VAL A 215 -4.90 12.55 10.25
N ALA A 216 -5.82 11.85 9.57
CA ALA A 216 -6.15 10.47 9.86
C ALA A 216 -5.10 9.56 9.21
N SER A 217 -4.14 9.11 10.01
CA SER A 217 -3.02 8.30 9.53
C SER A 217 -3.51 6.96 8.95
N GLY A 218 -2.97 6.60 7.77
CA GLY A 218 -3.33 5.37 7.09
C GLY A 218 -4.60 5.45 6.24
N GLN A 219 -5.30 6.60 6.23
CA GLN A 219 -6.43 6.86 5.36
C GLN A 219 -6.03 7.74 4.18
N ASP A 220 -6.69 7.55 3.04
CA ASP A 220 -6.49 8.40 1.86
C ASP A 220 -6.95 9.84 2.11
N TYR A 221 -6.37 10.82 1.41
CA TYR A 221 -6.69 12.24 1.58
C TYR A 221 -8.16 12.56 1.25
N LEU A 222 -8.68 11.95 0.21
CA LEU A 222 -10.04 12.12 -0.28
C LEU A 222 -10.66 10.74 -0.46
N ILE A 223 -11.84 10.53 0.09
CA ILE A 223 -12.55 9.25 0.00
C ILE A 223 -14.00 9.45 -0.43
N ARG A 224 -14.56 8.43 -1.04
CA ARG A 224 -16.00 8.24 -1.24
C ARG A 224 -16.35 6.77 -1.07
N ASN A 225 -17.46 6.48 -0.48
CA ASN A 225 -17.96 5.13 -0.25
C ASN A 225 -19.50 5.16 -0.09
N GLU A 226 -20.09 4.04 0.27
CA GLU A 226 -21.52 3.91 0.54
C GLU A 226 -22.01 4.80 1.71
N ARG A 227 -21.15 5.05 2.73
CA ARG A 227 -21.50 5.91 3.88
C ARG A 227 -21.52 7.39 3.55
N THR A 228 -20.90 7.76 2.45
CA THR A 228 -20.91 9.14 1.93
C THR A 228 -21.95 9.36 0.84
N ASP A 229 -22.83 8.37 0.57
CA ASP A 229 -23.75 8.36 -0.57
C ASP A 229 -23.04 8.66 -1.91
N GLY A 230 -21.76 8.23 -2.03
CA GLY A 230 -20.92 8.50 -3.19
C GLY A 230 -20.37 9.92 -3.29
N ALA A 231 -20.62 10.79 -2.32
CA ALA A 231 -20.00 12.10 -2.25
C ALA A 231 -18.53 12.01 -1.82
N TRP A 232 -17.70 12.91 -2.33
CA TRP A 232 -16.31 13.00 -1.93
C TRP A 232 -16.17 13.73 -0.60
N VAL A 233 -15.46 13.13 0.35
CA VAL A 233 -15.13 13.71 1.65
C VAL A 233 -13.62 13.78 1.80
N ALA A 234 -13.11 14.96 2.14
CA ALA A 234 -11.70 15.23 2.31
C ALA A 234 -11.31 15.30 3.78
N GLN A 235 -10.15 14.78 4.11
CA GLN A 235 -9.51 15.07 5.39
C GLN A 235 -8.54 16.25 5.29
N ALA A 236 -8.18 16.80 6.45
CA ALA A 236 -7.13 17.81 6.54
C ALA A 236 -5.73 17.15 6.43
N THR A 237 -4.76 17.95 6.02
CA THR A 237 -3.34 17.58 6.06
C THR A 237 -2.61 18.39 7.13
N ARG A 238 -1.49 17.86 7.64
CA ARG A 238 -0.60 18.53 8.58
C ARG A 238 0.85 18.45 8.11
N PHE A 239 1.65 19.40 8.53
CA PHE A 239 3.08 19.37 8.25
C PHE A 239 3.75 18.23 9.03
N ALA A 240 4.66 17.55 8.34
CA ALA A 240 5.56 16.57 8.92
C ALA A 240 7.00 17.02 8.67
N PHE A 241 7.79 17.02 9.72
CA PHE A 241 9.20 17.39 9.68
C PHE A 241 10.04 16.15 9.92
N SER A 242 11.13 16.00 9.18
CA SER A 242 12.08 14.96 9.49
C SER A 242 13.52 15.40 9.30
N LEU A 243 14.41 14.76 10.06
CA LEU A 243 15.83 15.02 10.08
C LEU A 243 16.57 13.68 10.09
N GLY A 244 17.28 13.40 8.99
CA GLY A 244 18.17 12.26 8.90
C GLY A 244 19.60 12.67 9.17
N VAL A 245 20.29 11.93 10.03
CA VAL A 245 21.72 12.11 10.35
C VAL A 245 22.43 10.81 10.10
N SER A 246 23.47 10.81 9.27
CA SER A 246 24.27 9.62 9.00
C SER A 246 25.78 9.97 8.92
N PRO A 247 26.47 10.05 10.06
CA PRO A 247 27.91 10.17 10.08
C PRO A 247 28.58 8.87 9.64
N THR A 248 29.77 8.94 9.07
CA THR A 248 30.59 7.77 8.74
C THR A 248 31.94 7.90 9.42
N PHE A 249 32.26 6.93 10.25
CA PHE A 249 33.53 6.84 10.97
C PHE A 249 34.35 5.71 10.37
N PHE A 250 35.65 5.86 10.35
CA PHE A 250 36.58 4.85 9.86
C PHE A 250 37.61 4.50 10.94
N GLY A 251 37.78 3.20 11.18
CA GLY A 251 38.83 2.63 11.98
C GLY A 251 39.79 1.83 11.09
N PHE A 252 41.06 1.97 11.34
CA PHE A 252 42.09 1.17 10.66
C PHE A 252 42.80 0.33 11.72
N TYR A 253 42.86 -0.97 11.50
CA TYR A 253 43.42 -1.93 12.43
C TYR A 253 44.60 -2.66 11.79
N PRO A 254 45.62 -3.05 12.58
CA PRO A 254 46.67 -3.96 12.13
C PRO A 254 46.05 -5.25 11.59
N GLY A 255 46.75 -5.90 10.71
CA GLY A 255 46.29 -7.16 10.13
C GLY A 255 46.12 -8.27 11.16
N PHE A 256 45.14 -9.12 10.96
CA PHE A 256 44.93 -10.37 11.72
C PHE A 256 44.32 -11.43 10.77
N ALA A 257 44.38 -12.69 11.15
CA ALA A 257 43.80 -13.82 10.43
C ALA A 257 44.14 -13.88 8.93
N GLY A 258 45.39 -13.55 8.55
CA GLY A 258 45.85 -13.58 7.15
C GLY A 258 45.62 -12.30 6.36
N PHE A 259 45.08 -11.26 6.96
CA PHE A 259 44.96 -9.92 6.36
C PHE A 259 46.13 -9.02 6.82
N GLN A 260 46.64 -8.20 5.94
CA GLN A 260 47.71 -7.23 6.26
C GLN A 260 47.18 -6.01 6.97
N ARG A 261 45.97 -5.58 6.62
CA ARG A 261 45.27 -4.44 7.22
C ARG A 261 43.77 -4.67 7.15
N VAL A 262 43.04 -4.20 8.15
CA VAL A 262 41.59 -4.21 8.19
C VAL A 262 41.07 -2.79 8.36
N ARG A 263 40.19 -2.38 7.46
CA ARG A 263 39.42 -1.13 7.56
C ARG A 263 38.03 -1.47 8.06
N HIS A 264 37.62 -0.82 9.11
CA HIS A 264 36.23 -0.88 9.61
C HIS A 264 35.56 0.46 9.35
N SER A 265 34.47 0.45 8.64
CA SER A 265 33.59 1.61 8.53
C SER A 265 32.34 1.41 9.39
N PHE A 266 31.99 2.44 10.13
CA PHE A 266 30.88 2.47 11.07
C PHE A 266 30.01 3.68 10.73
N ALA A 267 28.78 3.45 10.32
CA ALA A 267 27.85 4.49 9.89
C ALA A 267 26.52 4.34 10.63
N PRO A 268 26.33 5.02 11.78
CA PRO A 268 25.02 5.11 12.43
C PRO A 268 24.08 5.94 11.55
N ILE A 269 22.82 5.52 11.53
CA ILE A 269 21.73 6.23 10.88
C ILE A 269 20.74 6.61 11.97
N ILE A 270 20.50 7.89 12.12
CA ILE A 270 19.54 8.44 13.08
C ILE A 270 18.52 9.23 12.29
N ASN A 271 17.26 8.84 12.37
CA ASN A 271 16.16 9.56 11.75
C ASN A 271 15.19 10.02 12.84
N TYR A 272 14.97 11.31 12.94
CA TYR A 272 13.93 11.89 13.77
C TYR A 272 12.82 12.43 12.88
N SER A 273 11.58 12.13 13.21
CA SER A 273 10.41 12.67 12.54
C SER A 273 9.37 13.14 13.54
N MET A 274 8.70 14.23 13.20
CA MET A 274 7.68 14.87 14.03
C MET A 274 6.54 15.37 13.15
N ALA A 275 5.31 15.15 13.62
CA ALA A 275 4.12 15.83 13.13
C ALA A 275 3.28 16.33 14.32
N PRO A 276 2.80 17.58 14.34
CA PRO A 276 1.97 18.09 15.43
C PRO A 276 0.63 17.37 15.51
N SER A 277 -0.04 17.43 16.66
CA SER A 277 -1.43 16.95 16.77
C SER A 277 -2.35 17.77 15.87
N ALA A 278 -3.42 17.14 15.39
CA ALA A 278 -4.46 17.79 14.61
C ALA A 278 -5.81 17.16 14.91
N GLU A 279 -6.88 17.82 14.52
CA GLU A 279 -8.24 17.28 14.63
C GLU A 279 -8.65 16.62 13.33
N VAL A 280 -9.27 15.44 13.43
CA VAL A 280 -9.86 14.76 12.29
C VAL A 280 -11.23 15.42 12.03
N PRO A 281 -11.52 15.88 10.80
CA PRO A 281 -12.83 16.43 10.47
C PRO A 281 -13.96 15.41 10.78
N ALA A 282 -15.05 15.87 11.39
CA ALA A 282 -16.15 14.99 11.81
C ALA A 282 -16.78 14.26 10.62
N ASP A 283 -16.96 14.95 9.49
CA ASP A 283 -17.51 14.37 8.27
C ASP A 283 -16.60 13.24 7.73
N PHE A 284 -15.30 13.42 7.80
CA PHE A 284 -14.34 12.38 7.39
C PHE A 284 -14.35 11.22 8.37
N ALA A 285 -14.41 11.48 9.67
CA ALA A 285 -14.50 10.45 10.69
C ALA A 285 -15.74 9.58 10.48
N SER A 286 -16.90 10.18 10.22
CA SER A 286 -18.15 9.45 9.94
C SER A 286 -18.10 8.63 8.65
N ALA A 287 -17.34 9.09 7.66
CA ALA A 287 -17.20 8.39 6.38
C ALA A 287 -16.35 7.11 6.50
N VAL A 288 -15.39 7.04 7.43
CA VAL A 288 -14.47 5.89 7.58
C VAL A 288 -14.79 5.00 8.78
N THR A 289 -15.63 5.48 9.72
CA THR A 289 -15.97 4.74 10.94
C THR A 289 -17.38 4.19 10.83
N ALA A 290 -17.60 2.91 11.15
CA ALA A 290 -18.94 2.33 11.19
C ALA A 290 -19.82 3.07 12.20
N SER A 291 -21.11 3.24 11.89
CA SER A 291 -22.07 3.85 12.80
C SER A 291 -22.17 3.05 14.10
N GLY A 292 -22.20 3.76 15.22
CA GLY A 292 -22.18 3.12 16.55
C GLY A 292 -20.81 2.66 17.02
N SER A 293 -19.75 2.83 16.23
CA SER A 293 -18.38 2.57 16.68
C SER A 293 -17.96 3.59 17.74
N THR A 294 -17.43 3.11 18.86
CA THR A 294 -16.83 3.95 19.91
C THR A 294 -15.40 4.39 19.57
N VAL A 295 -14.86 3.92 18.44
CA VAL A 295 -13.50 4.26 18.01
C VAL A 295 -13.49 5.68 17.48
N GLN A 296 -12.92 6.60 18.26
CA GLN A 296 -12.65 7.95 17.78
C GLN A 296 -11.36 7.95 16.96
N LEU A 297 -11.46 8.46 15.72
CA LEU A 297 -10.27 8.76 14.93
C LEU A 297 -9.55 9.95 15.57
N THR A 298 -8.41 9.69 16.16
CA THR A 298 -7.56 10.71 16.78
C THR A 298 -6.30 10.92 15.96
N SER A 299 -5.80 12.13 15.98
CA SER A 299 -4.55 12.49 15.32
C SER A 299 -3.58 13.10 16.33
N PRO A 300 -3.04 12.29 17.23
CA PRO A 300 -2.10 12.77 18.23
C PRO A 300 -0.80 13.26 17.57
N ARG A 301 -0.03 14.05 18.33
CA ARG A 301 1.35 14.34 17.96
C ARG A 301 2.14 13.05 17.75
N ILE A 302 2.82 12.97 16.62
CA ILE A 302 3.69 11.84 16.29
C ILE A 302 5.13 12.32 16.46
N GLU A 303 5.89 11.60 17.27
CA GLU A 303 7.33 11.73 17.35
C GLU A 303 7.95 10.34 17.23
N ARG A 304 8.89 10.21 16.31
CA ARG A 304 9.58 8.94 16.07
C ARG A 304 11.07 9.17 15.95
N LEU A 305 11.83 8.45 16.75
CA LEU A 305 13.27 8.34 16.61
C LEU A 305 13.60 6.91 16.14
N THR A 306 14.26 6.81 15.00
CA THR A 306 14.75 5.54 14.46
C THR A 306 16.26 5.57 14.44
N VAL A 307 16.89 4.58 15.05
CA VAL A 307 18.34 4.43 15.09
C VAL A 307 18.70 3.12 14.39
N GLY A 308 19.59 3.21 13.42
CA GLY A 308 20.15 2.07 12.70
C GLY A 308 21.67 2.14 12.69
N LEU A 309 22.30 1.05 12.33
CA LEU A 309 23.75 0.95 12.28
C LEU A 309 24.18 0.13 11.07
N ASN A 310 24.98 0.75 10.20
CA ASN A 310 25.65 0.05 9.12
C ASN A 310 27.12 -0.11 9.48
N GLN A 311 27.63 -1.33 9.33
CA GLN A 311 29.05 -1.65 9.54
C GLN A 311 29.58 -2.41 8.32
N ASN A 312 30.81 -2.09 7.93
CA ASN A 312 31.51 -2.81 6.87
C ASN A 312 32.98 -3.02 7.27
N PHE A 313 33.46 -4.23 7.06
CA PHE A 313 34.86 -4.62 7.30
C PHE A 313 35.52 -5.00 5.97
N GLU A 314 36.59 -4.33 5.63
CA GLU A 314 37.39 -4.59 4.44
C GLU A 314 38.79 -5.04 4.85
N GLY A 315 39.19 -6.24 4.45
CA GLY A 315 40.51 -6.78 4.70
C GLY A 315 41.37 -6.77 3.43
N LYS A 316 42.59 -6.19 3.51
CA LYS A 316 43.57 -6.31 2.46
C LYS A 316 44.49 -7.53 2.78
N ARG A 317 44.53 -8.47 1.86
CA ARG A 317 45.48 -9.61 1.88
C ARG A 317 46.80 -9.21 1.29
#